data_9a028feedec68e7c5cfd8a0fee8786cf
#
_entry.id   9a028feedec68e7c5cfd8a0fee8786cf
#
_cell.length_a   1.000
_cell.length_b   1.000
_cell.length_c   1.000
_cell.angle_alpha   90.00
_cell.angle_beta   90.00
_cell.angle_gamma   90.00
#
_symmetry.space_group_name_H-M   'P 1'
#
loop_
_entity.id
_entity.type
_entity.pdbx_description
1 polymer ?
#
loop_
_entity_poly.entity_id
_entity_poly.type
_entity_poly.pdbx_seq_one_letter_code
_entity_poly.pdbx_strand_id
1 'polypeptide(L)'
;MASLERFDPDVELFHVGGRRAALRDYRPWKQAVSAIEDVRAFAKELKDVVADESTTRRIAIVVENITEYGDTDAERPLKELFQAINRSDHFLVADGDVAQLSSGYGLIGELKGRHGIALRPETYDGDSLFKVPFPKVQRHEFPAGRGLFVENGQVVTVQLPLVAE
;
A
#
# COMPACT_ATOMS: atom_id res chain seq x y z
N MET A 1 -10.17 -3.13 -3.40
CA MET A 1 -10.08 -4.31 -4.32
C MET A 1 -11.21 -4.31 -5.35
N ALA A 2 -12.48 -4.39 -4.98
CA ALA A 2 -13.61 -4.36 -5.94
C ALA A 2 -13.61 -3.18 -6.92
N SER A 3 -13.07 -2.01 -6.51
CA SER A 3 -12.93 -0.86 -7.40
C SER A 3 -11.84 -1.07 -8.45
N LEU A 4 -10.75 -1.73 -8.09
CA LEU A 4 -9.64 -2.04 -9.00
C LEU A 4 -10.06 -3.07 -10.05
N GLU A 5 -10.75 -4.13 -9.64
CA GLU A 5 -11.30 -5.15 -10.55
C GLU A 5 -12.35 -4.57 -11.53
N ARG A 6 -13.09 -3.54 -11.10
CA ARG A 6 -14.02 -2.83 -12.01
C ARG A 6 -13.31 -1.92 -12.99
N PHE A 7 -12.19 -1.34 -12.57
CA PHE A 7 -11.38 -0.46 -13.41
C PHE A 7 -10.58 -1.24 -14.45
N ASP A 8 -10.03 -2.38 -14.05
CA ASP A 8 -9.25 -3.27 -14.90
C ASP A 8 -9.58 -4.73 -14.56
N PRO A 9 -10.54 -5.36 -15.27
CA PRO A 9 -10.96 -6.74 -15.02
C PRO A 9 -9.86 -7.78 -15.21
N ASP A 10 -8.83 -7.46 -15.99
CA ASP A 10 -7.70 -8.34 -16.29
C ASP A 10 -6.52 -8.17 -15.34
N VAL A 11 -6.65 -7.29 -14.33
CA VAL A 11 -5.59 -7.06 -13.34
C VAL A 11 -5.28 -8.33 -12.54
N GLU A 12 -4.01 -8.66 -12.43
CA GLU A 12 -3.55 -9.74 -11.58
C GLU A 12 -3.27 -9.24 -10.17
N LEU A 13 -3.96 -9.81 -9.19
CA LEU A 13 -3.93 -9.38 -7.79
C LEU A 13 -2.99 -10.24 -6.97
N PHE A 14 -2.07 -9.61 -6.26
CA PHE A 14 -1.12 -10.27 -5.36
C PHE A 14 -1.23 -9.68 -3.95
N HIS A 15 -1.02 -10.52 -2.96
CA HIS A 15 -1.11 -10.14 -1.57
C HIS A 15 0.15 -10.51 -0.79
N VAL A 16 0.64 -9.54 -0.02
CA VAL A 16 1.71 -9.71 0.96
C VAL A 16 1.17 -9.26 2.31
N GLY A 17 1.15 -10.13 3.29
CA GLY A 17 0.65 -9.80 4.61
C GLY A 17 0.93 -10.89 5.63
N GLY A 18 1.01 -10.53 6.91
CA GLY A 18 1.22 -11.47 8.00
C GLY A 18 0.17 -12.58 8.07
N ARG A 19 0.39 -13.58 8.92
CA ARG A 19 -0.55 -14.71 9.08
C ARG A 19 -1.96 -14.29 9.52
N ARG A 20 -2.10 -13.11 10.12
CA ARG A 20 -3.37 -12.54 10.61
C ARG A 20 -3.88 -11.38 9.75
N ALA A 21 -3.30 -11.19 8.57
CA ALA A 21 -3.72 -10.15 7.64
C ALA A 21 -5.19 -10.32 7.25
N ALA A 22 -5.95 -9.23 7.31
CA ALA A 22 -7.40 -9.27 7.12
C ALA A 22 -7.81 -9.68 5.70
N LEU A 23 -7.00 -9.33 4.70
CA LEU A 23 -7.29 -9.61 3.30
C LEU A 23 -6.72 -10.95 2.81
N ARG A 24 -6.00 -11.70 3.66
CA ARG A 24 -5.33 -12.93 3.25
C ARG A 24 -6.26 -13.94 2.56
N ASP A 25 -7.45 -14.12 3.10
CA ASP A 25 -8.43 -15.12 2.62
C ASP A 25 -9.37 -14.56 1.55
N TYR A 26 -9.11 -13.33 1.09
CA TYR A 26 -9.86 -12.75 -0.01
C TYR A 26 -9.56 -13.50 -1.32
N ARG A 27 -10.60 -13.93 -2.02
CA ARG A 27 -10.51 -14.92 -3.10
C ARG A 27 -9.81 -14.51 -4.38
N PRO A 28 -9.76 -13.24 -4.82
CA PRO A 28 -9.18 -12.93 -6.12
C PRO A 28 -7.65 -12.90 -6.16
N TRP A 29 -6.95 -13.22 -5.06
CA TRP A 29 -5.49 -13.26 -5.10
C TRP A 29 -4.99 -14.36 -6.03
N LYS A 30 -4.18 -13.99 -7.02
CA LYS A 30 -3.41 -14.94 -7.82
C LYS A 30 -2.39 -15.67 -6.93
N GLN A 31 -1.80 -14.92 -6.00
CA GLN A 31 -0.91 -15.45 -4.98
C GLN A 31 -0.97 -14.58 -3.72
N ALA A 32 -0.93 -15.24 -2.56
CA ALA A 32 -0.81 -14.59 -1.27
C ALA A 32 0.37 -15.19 -0.48
N VAL A 33 1.26 -14.35 0.02
CA VAL A 33 2.46 -14.75 0.77
C VAL A 33 2.48 -14.12 2.15
N SER A 34 3.05 -14.82 3.15
CA SER A 34 3.04 -14.35 4.54
C SER A 34 4.33 -14.61 5.32
N ALA A 35 5.06 -15.68 5.07
CA ALA A 35 6.34 -15.90 5.73
C ALA A 35 7.43 -15.03 5.10
N ILE A 36 8.36 -14.53 5.90
CA ILE A 36 9.43 -13.62 5.42
C ILE A 36 10.21 -14.23 4.25
N GLU A 37 10.52 -15.53 4.31
CA GLU A 37 11.23 -16.21 3.23
C GLU A 37 10.41 -16.29 1.94
N ASP A 38 9.09 -16.56 2.06
CA ASP A 38 8.18 -16.59 0.92
C ASP A 38 8.03 -15.19 0.31
N VAL A 39 7.89 -14.16 1.14
CA VAL A 39 7.83 -12.75 0.71
C VAL A 39 9.11 -12.35 -0.02
N ARG A 40 10.27 -12.76 0.51
CA ARG A 40 11.56 -12.52 -0.14
C ARG A 40 11.66 -13.16 -1.52
N ALA A 41 11.27 -14.43 -1.64
CA ALA A 41 11.27 -15.15 -2.91
C ALA A 41 10.29 -14.50 -3.90
N PHE A 42 9.05 -14.29 -3.47
CA PHE A 42 8.00 -13.63 -4.22
C PHE A 42 8.43 -12.27 -4.77
N ALA A 43 9.02 -11.41 -3.92
CA ALA A 43 9.44 -10.08 -4.34
C ALA A 43 10.53 -10.11 -5.42
N LYS A 44 11.44 -11.07 -5.36
CA LYS A 44 12.47 -11.25 -6.39
C LYS A 44 11.89 -11.70 -7.71
N GLU A 45 11.02 -12.72 -7.69
CA GLU A 45 10.39 -13.25 -8.90
C GLU A 45 9.50 -12.21 -9.57
N LEU A 46 8.64 -11.54 -8.77
CA LEU A 46 7.68 -10.58 -9.30
C LEU A 46 8.35 -9.31 -9.83
N LYS A 47 9.48 -8.91 -9.26
CA LYS A 47 10.25 -7.77 -9.76
C LYS A 47 10.63 -7.94 -11.24
N ASP A 48 11.07 -9.13 -11.63
CA ASP A 48 11.49 -9.40 -13.00
C ASP A 48 10.28 -9.39 -13.96
N VAL A 49 9.12 -9.88 -13.49
CA VAL A 49 7.85 -9.82 -14.25
C VAL A 49 7.35 -8.38 -14.42
N VAL A 50 7.45 -7.56 -13.36
CA VAL A 50 7.07 -6.14 -13.39
C VAL A 50 7.98 -5.31 -14.29
N ALA A 51 9.25 -5.67 -14.37
CA ALA A 51 10.23 -4.99 -15.20
C ALA A 51 10.16 -5.39 -16.68
N ASP A 52 9.43 -6.44 -17.02
CA ASP A 52 9.27 -6.91 -18.40
C ASP A 52 8.21 -6.08 -19.13
N GLU A 53 8.65 -5.20 -20.02
CA GLU A 53 7.79 -4.35 -20.86
C GLU A 53 6.85 -5.15 -21.79
N SER A 54 7.10 -6.44 -22.01
CA SER A 54 6.21 -7.31 -22.78
C SER A 54 4.98 -7.77 -21.98
N THR A 55 4.95 -7.55 -20.69
CA THR A 55 3.81 -7.89 -19.82
C THR A 55 2.63 -7.01 -20.15
N THR A 56 1.60 -7.59 -20.78
CA THR A 56 0.39 -6.86 -21.21
C THR A 56 -0.64 -6.69 -20.09
N ARG A 57 -0.57 -7.50 -19.05
CA ARG A 57 -1.50 -7.45 -17.91
C ARG A 57 -0.96 -6.58 -16.79
N ARG A 58 -1.83 -5.75 -16.25
CA ARG A 58 -1.47 -4.98 -15.07
C ARG A 58 -1.43 -5.86 -13.84
N ILE A 59 -0.49 -5.56 -12.97
CA ILE A 59 -0.29 -6.22 -11.69
C ILE A 59 -0.65 -5.23 -10.60
N ALA A 60 -1.38 -5.70 -9.60
CA ALA A 60 -1.63 -4.94 -8.38
C ALA A 60 -1.17 -5.73 -7.16
N ILE A 61 -0.28 -5.13 -6.39
CA ILE A 61 0.25 -5.72 -5.17
C ILE A 61 -0.35 -4.98 -3.97
N VAL A 62 -0.93 -5.73 -3.06
CA VAL A 62 -1.42 -5.21 -1.78
C VAL A 62 -0.53 -5.73 -0.67
N VAL A 63 0.04 -4.82 0.10
CA VAL A 63 0.91 -5.12 1.25
C VAL A 63 0.25 -4.65 2.52
N GLU A 64 -0.22 -5.57 3.35
CA GLU A 64 -0.77 -5.25 4.67
C GLU A 64 0.35 -5.13 5.68
N ASN A 65 0.28 -4.07 6.48
CA ASN A 65 1.22 -3.76 7.56
C ASN A 65 2.68 -3.80 7.11
N ILE A 66 3.02 -2.96 6.13
CA ILE A 66 4.34 -2.90 5.51
C ILE A 66 5.50 -2.78 6.51
N THR A 67 5.23 -2.24 7.69
CA THR A 67 6.24 -2.04 8.74
C THR A 67 6.76 -3.36 9.33
N GLU A 68 6.02 -4.46 9.17
CA GLU A 68 6.47 -5.80 9.59
C GLU A 68 7.67 -6.30 8.77
N TYR A 69 7.94 -5.72 7.62
CA TYR A 69 9.02 -6.16 6.71
C TYR A 69 10.30 -5.33 6.83
N GLY A 70 10.27 -4.21 7.58
CA GLY A 70 11.47 -3.45 7.91
C GLY A 70 12.46 -4.29 8.72
N ASP A 71 13.75 -4.08 8.49
CA ASP A 71 14.85 -4.79 9.15
C ASP A 71 14.79 -6.34 9.01
N THR A 72 14.07 -6.84 7.99
CA THR A 72 13.99 -8.27 7.67
C THR A 72 14.70 -8.58 6.34
N ASP A 73 14.94 -9.88 6.08
CA ASP A 73 15.50 -10.35 4.80
C ASP A 73 14.61 -10.05 3.59
N ALA A 74 13.33 -9.72 3.79
CA ALA A 74 12.38 -9.34 2.75
C ALA A 74 12.45 -7.84 2.41
N GLU A 75 13.01 -6.99 3.27
CA GLU A 75 13.01 -5.53 3.08
C GLU A 75 13.62 -5.11 1.74
N ARG A 76 14.86 -5.54 1.49
CA ARG A 76 15.58 -5.15 0.27
C ARG A 76 14.88 -5.66 -1.01
N PRO A 77 14.46 -6.93 -1.12
CA PRO A 77 13.70 -7.40 -2.27
C PRO A 77 12.38 -6.66 -2.50
N LEU A 78 11.61 -6.37 -1.44
CA LEU A 78 10.39 -5.56 -1.53
C LEU A 78 10.67 -4.14 -2.01
N LYS A 79 11.73 -3.52 -1.50
CA LYS A 79 12.15 -2.19 -1.94
C LYS A 79 12.48 -2.17 -3.44
N GLU A 80 13.24 -3.14 -3.93
CA GLU A 80 13.58 -3.26 -5.35
C GLU A 80 12.32 -3.48 -6.21
N LEU A 81 11.38 -4.31 -5.75
CA LEU A 81 10.07 -4.50 -6.39
C LEU A 81 9.25 -3.21 -6.44
N PHE A 82 9.17 -2.46 -5.34
CA PHE A 82 8.44 -1.18 -5.29
C PHE A 82 9.04 -0.14 -6.24
N GLN A 83 10.37 -0.12 -6.36
CA GLN A 83 11.05 0.76 -7.31
C GLN A 83 10.71 0.38 -8.77
N ALA A 84 10.59 -0.91 -9.07
CA ALA A 84 10.16 -1.37 -10.38
C ALA A 84 8.70 -0.97 -10.66
N ILE A 85 7.78 -1.20 -9.73
CA ILE A 85 6.37 -0.79 -9.84
C ILE A 85 6.25 0.72 -10.04
N ASN A 86 7.01 1.52 -9.29
CA ASN A 86 6.98 2.98 -9.40
C ASN A 86 7.42 3.53 -10.76
N ARG A 87 8.03 2.70 -11.60
CA ARG A 87 8.48 3.03 -12.98
C ARG A 87 7.62 2.38 -14.05
N SER A 88 6.56 1.72 -13.69
CA SER A 88 5.69 0.96 -14.58
C SER A 88 4.22 1.40 -14.42
N ASP A 89 3.33 0.82 -15.22
CA ASP A 89 1.88 1.02 -15.12
C ASP A 89 1.19 0.07 -14.13
N HIS A 90 1.96 -0.57 -13.27
CA HIS A 90 1.46 -1.48 -12.25
C HIS A 90 1.04 -0.72 -10.97
N PHE A 91 0.32 -1.39 -10.07
CA PHE A 91 -0.24 -0.77 -8.87
C PHE A 91 0.39 -1.34 -7.60
N LEU A 92 0.68 -0.44 -6.67
CA LEU A 92 1.07 -0.78 -5.30
C LEU A 92 0.12 -0.10 -4.32
N VAL A 93 -0.46 -0.90 -3.44
CA VAL A 93 -1.22 -0.44 -2.28
C VAL A 93 -0.56 -1.01 -1.04
N ALA A 94 -0.18 -0.16 -0.10
CA ALA A 94 0.39 -0.60 1.17
C ALA A 94 -0.27 0.15 2.32
N ASP A 95 -0.47 -0.53 3.43
CA ASP A 95 -0.94 0.07 4.66
C ASP A 95 0.06 -0.08 5.81
N GLY A 96 -0.17 0.66 6.87
CA GLY A 96 0.61 0.59 8.09
C GLY A 96 0.22 1.66 9.10
N ASP A 97 0.71 1.50 10.32
CA ASP A 97 0.53 2.48 11.38
C ASP A 97 1.30 3.78 11.09
N VAL A 98 0.62 4.91 11.22
CA VAL A 98 1.18 6.23 10.91
C VAL A 98 2.45 6.53 11.70
N ALA A 99 2.49 6.22 12.99
CA ALA A 99 3.65 6.52 13.83
C ALA A 99 4.91 5.77 13.36
N GLN A 100 4.73 4.54 12.88
CA GLN A 100 5.81 3.73 12.34
C GLN A 100 6.20 4.17 10.93
N LEU A 101 5.22 4.48 10.07
CA LEU A 101 5.46 4.97 8.71
C LEU A 101 6.17 6.32 8.71
N SER A 102 5.88 7.20 9.67
CA SER A 102 6.47 8.55 9.76
C SER A 102 7.97 8.52 10.01
N SER A 103 8.42 7.60 10.85
CA SER A 103 9.84 7.43 11.22
C SER A 103 10.63 6.53 10.27
N GLY A 104 9.95 5.81 9.36
CA GLY A 104 10.56 4.78 8.52
C GLY A 104 11.45 5.33 7.41
N TYR A 105 12.57 4.63 7.20
CA TYR A 105 13.48 4.77 6.07
C TYR A 105 13.41 3.49 5.21
N GLY A 106 14.27 3.36 4.23
CA GLY A 106 14.36 2.14 3.44
C GLY A 106 13.11 1.86 2.61
N LEU A 107 12.46 0.73 2.86
CA LEU A 107 11.25 0.30 2.17
C LEU A 107 10.10 1.31 2.26
N ILE A 108 9.87 1.87 3.44
CA ILE A 108 8.82 2.85 3.70
C ILE A 108 9.07 4.15 2.94
N GLY A 109 10.34 4.52 2.74
CA GLY A 109 10.72 5.69 1.96
C GLY A 109 10.22 5.67 0.52
N GLU A 110 10.03 4.49 -0.07
CA GLU A 110 9.50 4.33 -1.43
C GLU A 110 8.01 4.67 -1.56
N LEU A 111 7.28 4.72 -0.44
CA LEU A 111 5.84 5.06 -0.39
C LEU A 111 5.59 6.53 -0.12
N LYS A 112 6.55 7.25 0.49
CA LYS A 112 6.33 8.62 0.97
C LYS A 112 6.08 9.61 -0.15
N GLY A 113 5.10 10.47 0.07
CA GLY A 113 4.96 11.73 -0.65
C GLY A 113 4.20 11.71 -1.97
N ARG A 114 3.44 10.64 -2.28
CA ARG A 114 2.74 10.58 -3.57
C ARG A 114 1.22 10.62 -3.44
N HIS A 115 0.60 9.50 -3.09
CA HIS A 115 -0.85 9.36 -3.00
C HIS A 115 -1.19 8.50 -1.79
N GLY A 116 -2.29 8.76 -1.16
CA GLY A 116 -2.71 7.90 -0.06
C GLY A 116 -3.94 8.40 0.68
N ILE A 117 -4.37 7.58 1.62
CA ILE A 117 -5.50 7.90 2.50
C ILE A 117 -5.03 7.78 3.94
N ALA A 118 -5.14 8.87 4.70
CA ALA A 118 -4.94 8.85 6.13
C ALA A 118 -6.30 8.66 6.82
N LEU A 119 -6.53 7.47 7.40
CA LEU A 119 -7.73 7.19 8.20
C LEU A 119 -7.49 7.64 9.64
N ARG A 120 -8.46 8.34 10.22
CA ARG A 120 -8.33 8.97 11.55
C ARG A 120 -7.04 9.79 11.69
N PRO A 121 -6.79 10.73 10.75
CA PRO A 121 -5.53 11.46 10.69
C PRO A 121 -5.32 12.33 11.94
N GLU A 122 -4.03 12.62 12.17
CA GLU A 122 -3.60 13.72 13.04
C GLU A 122 -3.05 14.87 12.21
N THR A 123 -3.01 16.09 12.78
CA THR A 123 -2.63 17.28 12.01
C THR A 123 -1.23 17.17 11.41
N TYR A 124 -0.30 16.49 12.07
CA TYR A 124 1.09 16.37 11.63
C TYR A 124 1.36 15.21 10.66
N ASP A 125 0.40 14.32 10.45
CA ASP A 125 0.56 13.16 9.56
C ASP A 125 0.81 13.59 8.11
N GLY A 126 0.20 14.69 7.70
CA GLY A 126 0.34 15.23 6.36
C GLY A 126 1.79 15.56 6.00
N ASP A 127 2.47 16.32 6.85
CA ASP A 127 3.86 16.72 6.63
C ASP A 127 4.81 15.53 6.68
N SER A 128 4.59 14.60 7.61
CA SER A 128 5.49 13.46 7.81
C SER A 128 5.41 12.41 6.72
N LEU A 129 4.18 12.07 6.25
CA LEU A 129 3.96 11.01 5.28
C LEU A 129 3.81 11.52 3.85
N PHE A 130 3.06 12.60 3.65
CA PHE A 130 2.63 13.05 2.33
C PHE A 130 3.33 14.33 1.87
N LYS A 131 4.15 14.95 2.73
CA LYS A 131 4.80 16.25 2.47
C LYS A 131 3.80 17.35 2.10
N VAL A 132 2.61 17.27 2.67
CA VAL A 132 1.51 18.22 2.47
C VAL A 132 0.89 18.52 3.83
N PRO A 133 0.74 19.78 4.23
CA PRO A 133 0.12 20.11 5.50
C PRO A 133 -1.36 19.70 5.50
N PHE A 134 -1.77 18.98 6.53
CA PHE A 134 -3.19 18.72 6.74
C PHE A 134 -3.89 19.93 7.37
N PRO A 135 -5.18 20.14 7.08
CA PRO A 135 -5.97 21.11 7.82
C PRO A 135 -5.98 20.74 9.31
N LYS A 136 -6.38 21.67 10.16
CA LYS A 136 -6.55 21.38 11.58
C LYS A 136 -7.54 20.22 11.75
N VAL A 137 -7.05 19.08 12.21
CA VAL A 137 -7.82 17.85 12.37
C VAL A 137 -8.41 17.80 13.79
N GLN A 138 -9.70 17.52 13.88
CA GLN A 138 -10.37 17.20 15.13
C GLN A 138 -10.82 15.73 15.06
N ARG A 139 -10.33 14.91 15.99
CA ARG A 139 -10.51 13.45 15.96
C ARG A 139 -11.97 12.99 15.84
N HIS A 140 -12.90 13.72 16.41
CA HIS A 140 -14.34 13.41 16.34
C HIS A 140 -14.94 13.63 14.94
N GLU A 141 -14.30 14.41 14.08
CA GLU A 141 -14.73 14.63 12.70
C GLU A 141 -14.38 13.46 11.77
N PHE A 142 -13.56 12.51 12.25
CA PHE A 142 -13.09 11.35 11.49
C PHE A 142 -13.56 10.03 12.10
N PRO A 143 -14.86 9.70 12.01
CA PRO A 143 -15.37 8.40 12.40
C PRO A 143 -14.80 7.28 11.49
N ALA A 144 -15.17 6.03 11.76
CA ALA A 144 -14.74 4.90 10.97
C ALA A 144 -15.01 5.10 9.46
N GLY A 145 -14.03 4.82 8.64
CA GLY A 145 -14.08 4.98 7.19
C GLY A 145 -13.86 6.42 6.68
N ARG A 146 -13.88 7.43 7.56
CA ARG A 146 -13.58 8.81 7.15
C ARG A 146 -12.10 9.10 7.26
N GLY A 147 -11.57 9.76 6.23
CA GLY A 147 -10.15 10.06 6.14
C GLY A 147 -9.84 11.25 5.25
N LEU A 148 -8.55 11.55 5.13
CA LEU A 148 -8.02 12.52 4.18
C LEU A 148 -7.34 11.77 3.04
N PHE A 149 -7.79 12.00 1.82
CA PHE A 149 -7.16 11.53 0.60
C PHE A 149 -6.19 12.60 0.11
N VAL A 150 -4.98 12.17 -0.18
CA VAL A 150 -3.91 13.03 -0.71
C VAL A 150 -3.59 12.59 -2.12
N GLU A 151 -3.60 13.53 -3.04
CA GLU A 151 -3.19 13.32 -4.43
C GLU A 151 -2.55 14.59 -4.98
N ASN A 152 -1.34 14.47 -5.51
CA ASN A 152 -0.60 15.57 -6.16
C ASN A 152 -0.55 16.88 -5.33
N GLY A 153 -0.40 16.75 -4.01
CA GLY A 153 -0.36 17.90 -3.10
C GLY A 153 -1.72 18.49 -2.73
N GLN A 154 -2.80 17.90 -3.21
CA GLN A 154 -4.17 18.26 -2.80
C GLN A 154 -4.65 17.31 -1.69
N VAL A 155 -5.43 17.86 -0.76
CA VAL A 155 -6.00 17.12 0.37
C VAL A 155 -7.52 17.25 0.32
N VAL A 156 -8.21 16.11 0.25
CA VAL A 156 -9.68 16.06 0.19
C VAL A 156 -10.21 15.11 1.27
N THR A 157 -11.26 15.52 1.96
CA THR A 157 -11.96 14.63 2.89
C THR A 157 -12.75 13.59 2.13
N VAL A 158 -12.57 12.32 2.50
CA VAL A 158 -13.24 11.18 1.88
C VAL A 158 -13.97 10.33 2.92
N GLN A 159 -15.03 9.66 2.48
CA GLN A 159 -15.72 8.64 3.26
C GLN A 159 -15.65 7.33 2.49
N LEU A 160 -14.91 6.36 3.04
CA LEU A 160 -14.87 5.01 2.51
C LEU A 160 -16.11 4.23 2.99
N PRO A 161 -16.72 3.41 2.11
CA PRO A 161 -17.79 2.52 2.54
C PRO A 161 -17.23 1.51 3.56
N LEU A 162 -17.97 1.32 4.64
CA LEU A 162 -17.66 0.24 5.58
C LEU A 162 -18.25 -1.06 5.01
N VAL A 163 -17.43 -2.09 4.96
CA VAL A 163 -17.93 -3.42 4.63
C VAL A 163 -18.73 -3.91 5.83
N ALA A 164 -20.01 -4.25 5.63
CA ALA A 164 -20.80 -4.91 6.66
C ALA A 164 -20.19 -6.29 6.92
N GLU A 165 -19.96 -6.60 8.19
CA GLU A 165 -19.54 -7.93 8.64
C GLU A 165 -20.65 -8.96 8.39
#